data_7cd3e95eecbbed43a32931bd2136c479
#
_entry.id   7cd3e95eecbbed43a32931bd2136c479
#
_cell.length_a   1.000
_cell.length_b   1.000
_cell.length_c   1.000
_cell.angle_alpha   90.00
_cell.angle_beta   90.00
_cell.angle_gamma   90.00
#
_symmetry.space_group_name_H-M   'P 1'
#
loop_
_entity.id
_entity.type
_entity.pdbx_description
1 polymer ?
#
loop_
_entity_poly.entity_id
_entity_poly.type
_entity_poly.pdbx_seq_one_letter_code
_entity_poly.pdbx_strand_id
1 'polypeptide(L)'
;GVLYGGVTYHRRRAETAHRDLETSNQQLQVLSRVFRHNVRNDLNVIRGYADLLGDRVDDDRSEGYVETIRETTDDVVAISEKLRVIEDASSEPPDGRVDLVDAVREAVGSVDVDDAEVTVETPSAAWIRADDSVAFPIREVFENAVTHNDASTRRVEATIRENGTTTCLEVTDNGPGIPQDERAVLQAEEETALSHASSIGLWLVKWMCETQGGTVRFEAGDDGTTVRLRFESTTPPATPTR
;
A
#
# COMPACT_ATOMS: atom_id res chain seq x y z
N GLY A 1 -8.81 33.45 41.04
CA GLY A 1 -9.26 32.07 41.21
C GLY A 1 -10.02 31.46 39.99
N VAL A 2 -10.53 32.35 39.11
CA VAL A 2 -11.41 31.85 37.98
C VAL A 2 -10.64 31.39 36.77
N LEU A 3 -9.43 31.88 36.51
CA LEU A 3 -8.62 31.49 35.35
C LEU A 3 -7.97 30.08 35.46
N TYR A 4 -7.69 29.63 36.68
CA TYR A 4 -7.11 28.27 36.89
C TYR A 4 -8.12 27.12 36.70
N GLY A 5 -9.40 27.37 36.95
CA GLY A 5 -10.45 26.37 36.79
C GLY A 5 -10.77 26.04 35.33
N GLY A 6 -10.65 27.01 34.42
CA GLY A 6 -10.93 26.82 32.99
C GLY A 6 -9.89 25.95 32.30
N VAL A 7 -8.60 26.17 32.57
CA VAL A 7 -7.50 25.40 31.96
C VAL A 7 -7.53 23.92 32.36
N THR A 8 -7.80 23.63 33.64
CA THR A 8 -7.93 22.25 34.15
C THR A 8 -9.15 21.55 33.63
N TYR A 9 -10.27 22.24 33.39
CA TYR A 9 -11.47 21.68 32.82
C TYR A 9 -11.28 21.30 31.34
N HIS A 10 -10.68 22.18 30.53
CA HIS A 10 -10.40 21.89 29.12
C HIS A 10 -9.38 20.76 28.95
N ARG A 11 -8.36 20.72 29.81
CA ARG A 11 -7.35 19.65 29.80
C ARG A 11 -7.98 18.27 30.12
N ARG A 12 -8.79 18.18 31.16
CA ARG A 12 -9.50 16.92 31.51
C ARG A 12 -10.43 16.46 30.40
N ARG A 13 -11.13 17.40 29.74
CA ARG A 13 -12.05 17.06 28.64
C ARG A 13 -11.28 16.58 27.41
N ALA A 14 -10.13 17.16 27.12
CA ALA A 14 -9.23 16.69 26.06
C ALA A 14 -8.64 15.30 26.37
N GLU A 15 -8.23 15.06 27.62
CA GLU A 15 -7.70 13.77 28.08
C GLU A 15 -8.77 12.68 28.04
N THR A 16 -10.04 13.00 28.37
CA THR A 16 -11.14 12.04 28.26
C THR A 16 -11.47 11.73 26.80
N ALA A 17 -11.59 12.75 25.94
CA ALA A 17 -11.84 12.56 24.52
C ALA A 17 -10.71 11.76 23.83
N HIS A 18 -9.46 11.97 24.24
CA HIS A 18 -8.33 11.20 23.73
C HIS A 18 -8.41 9.72 24.13
N ARG A 19 -8.73 9.43 25.39
CA ARG A 19 -8.94 8.03 25.84
C ARG A 19 -10.12 7.36 25.16
N ASP A 20 -11.23 8.08 24.95
CA ASP A 20 -12.40 7.54 24.27
C ASP A 20 -12.06 7.20 22.80
N LEU A 21 -11.27 8.05 22.13
CA LEU A 21 -10.74 7.79 20.78
C LEU A 21 -9.80 6.59 20.77
N GLU A 22 -8.86 6.49 21.71
CA GLU A 22 -7.95 5.34 21.82
C GLU A 22 -8.73 4.04 22.04
N THR A 23 -9.74 4.06 22.94
CA THR A 23 -10.58 2.89 23.20
C THR A 23 -11.39 2.50 21.97
N SER A 24 -11.96 3.47 21.25
CA SER A 24 -12.70 3.23 20.02
C SER A 24 -11.82 2.67 18.93
N ASN A 25 -10.61 3.20 18.76
CA ASN A 25 -9.60 2.69 17.81
C ASN A 25 -9.21 1.24 18.12
N GLN A 26 -8.95 0.92 19.40
CA GLN A 26 -8.64 -0.45 19.80
C GLN A 26 -9.80 -1.41 19.53
N GLN A 27 -11.05 -0.98 19.77
CA GLN A 27 -12.22 -1.79 19.45
C GLN A 27 -12.37 -2.03 17.93
N LEU A 28 -12.14 -1.01 17.12
CA LEU A 28 -12.17 -1.12 15.66
C LEU A 28 -11.07 -2.07 15.16
N GLN A 29 -9.87 -2.00 15.70
CA GLN A 29 -8.77 -2.92 15.36
C GLN A 29 -9.11 -4.38 15.69
N VAL A 30 -9.70 -4.64 16.85
CA VAL A 30 -10.13 -6.00 17.23
C VAL A 30 -11.23 -6.51 16.30
N LEU A 31 -12.26 -5.68 16.03
CA LEU A 31 -13.35 -6.03 15.13
C LEU A 31 -12.86 -6.29 13.70
N SER A 32 -11.96 -5.45 13.19
CA SER A 32 -11.36 -5.60 11.88
C SER A 32 -10.55 -6.91 11.78
N ARG A 33 -9.76 -7.24 12.81
CA ARG A 33 -9.01 -8.51 12.86
C ARG A 33 -9.93 -9.73 12.85
N VAL A 34 -11.01 -9.72 13.64
CA VAL A 34 -11.98 -10.82 13.68
C VAL A 34 -12.73 -10.94 12.35
N PHE A 35 -13.18 -9.80 11.80
CA PHE A 35 -13.86 -9.76 10.50
C PHE A 35 -12.96 -10.35 9.40
N ARG A 36 -11.74 -9.91 9.30
CA ARG A 36 -10.77 -10.39 8.30
C ARG A 36 -10.50 -11.88 8.46
N HIS A 37 -10.30 -12.37 9.69
CA HIS A 37 -10.11 -13.79 9.92
C HIS A 37 -11.30 -14.62 9.42
N ASN A 38 -12.54 -14.15 9.66
CA ASN A 38 -13.74 -14.84 9.22
C ASN A 38 -13.91 -14.78 7.70
N VAL A 39 -13.72 -13.60 7.10
CA VAL A 39 -13.75 -13.42 5.64
C VAL A 39 -12.74 -14.35 4.96
N ARG A 40 -11.49 -14.40 5.43
CA ARG A 40 -10.47 -15.28 4.88
C ARG A 40 -10.87 -16.77 4.99
N ASN A 41 -11.46 -17.18 6.12
CA ASN A 41 -11.92 -18.57 6.29
C ASN A 41 -13.06 -18.91 5.33
N ASP A 42 -14.04 -18.00 5.19
CA ASP A 42 -15.20 -18.21 4.30
C ASP A 42 -14.74 -18.25 2.82
N LEU A 43 -13.82 -17.39 2.43
CA LEU A 43 -13.24 -17.36 1.09
C LEU A 43 -12.41 -18.63 0.80
N ASN A 44 -11.64 -19.14 1.75
CA ASN A 44 -10.94 -20.41 1.59
C ASN A 44 -11.91 -21.59 1.37
N VAL A 45 -13.10 -21.55 2.01
CA VAL A 45 -14.15 -22.52 1.78
C VAL A 45 -14.73 -22.38 0.36
N ILE A 46 -15.03 -21.15 -0.08
CA ILE A 46 -15.54 -20.88 -1.43
C ILE A 46 -14.54 -21.35 -2.48
N ARG A 47 -13.25 -21.03 -2.34
CA ARG A 47 -12.18 -21.49 -3.23
C ARG A 47 -12.12 -23.01 -3.27
N GLY A 48 -12.16 -23.68 -2.12
CA GLY A 48 -12.14 -25.13 -2.07
C GLY A 48 -13.32 -25.79 -2.81
N TYR A 49 -14.51 -25.18 -2.75
CA TYR A 49 -15.65 -25.67 -3.53
C TYR A 49 -15.52 -25.35 -5.03
N ALA A 50 -14.95 -24.19 -5.39
CA ALA A 50 -14.65 -23.85 -6.77
C ALA A 50 -13.66 -24.84 -7.38
N ASP A 51 -12.60 -25.22 -6.65
CA ASP A 51 -11.65 -26.25 -7.07
C ASP A 51 -12.32 -27.61 -7.31
N LEU A 52 -13.20 -28.05 -6.38
CA LEU A 52 -13.93 -29.29 -6.52
C LEU A 52 -14.94 -29.30 -7.69
N LEU A 53 -15.48 -28.12 -8.03
CA LEU A 53 -16.38 -27.96 -9.18
C LEU A 53 -15.58 -27.98 -10.48
N GLY A 54 -14.44 -27.28 -10.54
CA GLY A 54 -13.55 -27.25 -11.70
C GLY A 54 -13.10 -28.63 -12.13
N ASP A 55 -12.81 -29.53 -11.17
CA ASP A 55 -12.42 -30.92 -11.44
C ASP A 55 -13.56 -31.78 -12.04
N ARG A 56 -14.82 -31.31 -12.06
CA ARG A 56 -16.01 -32.07 -12.46
C ARG A 56 -16.80 -31.45 -13.60
N VAL A 57 -16.37 -30.27 -14.05
CA VAL A 57 -17.06 -29.55 -15.12
C VAL A 57 -16.32 -29.76 -16.42
N ASP A 58 -17.03 -30.24 -17.43
CA ASP A 58 -16.49 -30.59 -18.76
C ASP A 58 -16.98 -29.60 -19.86
N ASP A 59 -17.48 -28.40 -19.47
CA ASP A 59 -17.91 -27.40 -20.45
C ASP A 59 -17.23 -26.05 -20.23
N ASP A 60 -16.75 -25.43 -21.33
CA ASP A 60 -15.97 -24.19 -21.36
C ASP A 60 -16.64 -23.02 -20.59
N ARG A 61 -17.97 -23.00 -20.56
CA ARG A 61 -18.72 -21.92 -19.93
C ARG A 61 -18.74 -22.04 -18.42
N SER A 62 -18.85 -23.24 -17.93
CA SER A 62 -18.80 -23.51 -16.48
C SER A 62 -17.39 -23.43 -15.96
N GLU A 63 -16.37 -23.81 -16.74
CA GLU A 63 -14.96 -23.55 -16.43
C GLU A 63 -14.71 -22.05 -16.25
N GLY A 64 -15.23 -21.19 -17.14
CA GLY A 64 -15.12 -19.74 -17.01
C GLY A 64 -15.76 -19.19 -15.73
N TYR A 65 -16.88 -19.76 -15.27
CA TYR A 65 -17.49 -19.33 -13.99
C TYR A 65 -16.65 -19.75 -12.78
N VAL A 66 -16.07 -20.94 -12.81
CA VAL A 66 -15.19 -21.43 -11.75
C VAL A 66 -13.94 -20.55 -11.65
N GLU A 67 -13.34 -20.21 -12.79
CA GLU A 67 -12.18 -19.32 -12.82
C GLU A 67 -12.49 -17.93 -12.27
N THR A 68 -13.62 -17.34 -12.68
CA THR A 68 -14.07 -16.06 -12.12
C THR A 68 -14.24 -16.11 -10.58
N ILE A 69 -14.78 -17.23 -10.05
CA ILE A 69 -14.93 -17.40 -8.59
C ILE A 69 -13.55 -17.48 -7.92
N ARG A 70 -12.58 -18.18 -8.51
CA ARG A 70 -11.22 -18.28 -7.98
C ARG A 70 -10.54 -16.92 -7.95
N GLU A 71 -10.49 -16.22 -9.09
CA GLU A 71 -9.90 -14.89 -9.22
C GLU A 71 -10.51 -13.92 -8.20
N THR A 72 -11.85 -13.83 -8.15
CA THR A 72 -12.53 -12.92 -7.19
C THR A 72 -12.22 -13.29 -5.74
N THR A 73 -12.10 -14.58 -5.44
CA THR A 73 -11.79 -15.05 -4.07
C THR A 73 -10.36 -14.69 -3.69
N ASP A 74 -9.42 -14.90 -4.58
CA ASP A 74 -8.00 -14.58 -4.37
C ASP A 74 -7.79 -13.06 -4.24
N ASP A 75 -8.52 -12.24 -5.01
CA ASP A 75 -8.54 -10.78 -4.89
C ASP A 75 -8.99 -10.34 -3.49
N VAL A 76 -10.09 -10.86 -2.98
CA VAL A 76 -10.59 -10.48 -1.65
C VAL A 76 -9.66 -10.96 -0.53
N VAL A 77 -9.00 -12.11 -0.68
CA VAL A 77 -7.96 -12.56 0.25
C VAL A 77 -6.78 -11.59 0.25
N ALA A 78 -6.29 -11.20 -0.94
CA ALA A 78 -5.19 -10.25 -1.09
C ALA A 78 -5.51 -8.90 -0.44
N ILE A 79 -6.73 -8.36 -0.67
CA ILE A 79 -7.20 -7.14 -0.02
C ILE A 79 -7.21 -7.29 1.50
N SER A 80 -7.70 -8.42 2.01
CA SER A 80 -7.75 -8.68 3.45
C SER A 80 -6.36 -8.72 4.09
N GLU A 81 -5.35 -9.20 3.36
CA GLU A 81 -3.95 -9.18 3.81
C GLU A 81 -3.34 -7.78 3.77
N LYS A 82 -3.62 -7.02 2.72
CA LYS A 82 -3.19 -5.62 2.58
C LYS A 82 -3.75 -4.74 3.69
N LEU A 83 -5.02 -4.93 4.08
CA LEU A 83 -5.65 -4.20 5.19
C LEU A 83 -4.97 -4.46 6.54
N ARG A 84 -4.29 -5.59 6.74
CA ARG A 84 -3.53 -5.85 7.97
C ARG A 84 -2.40 -4.85 8.18
N VAL A 85 -1.78 -4.39 7.11
CA VAL A 85 -0.68 -3.41 7.17
C VAL A 85 -1.17 -2.08 7.74
N ILE A 86 -2.43 -1.71 7.46
CA ILE A 86 -3.06 -0.50 8.02
C ILE A 86 -3.18 -0.56 9.55
N GLU A 87 -3.51 -1.74 10.09
CA GLU A 87 -3.67 -1.90 11.54
C GLU A 87 -2.35 -1.83 12.29
N ASP A 88 -1.28 -2.30 11.65
CA ASP A 88 0.07 -2.32 12.23
C ASP A 88 0.78 -0.97 12.05
N ALA A 89 0.29 -0.09 11.14
CA ALA A 89 0.87 1.22 10.91
C ALA A 89 0.61 2.17 12.09
N SER A 90 1.67 2.79 12.58
CA SER A 90 1.57 3.80 13.64
C SER A 90 0.84 5.05 13.15
N SER A 91 -0.02 5.62 14.00
CA SER A 91 -0.66 6.92 13.75
C SER A 91 0.29 8.10 14.07
N GLU A 92 1.46 7.83 14.63
CA GLU A 92 2.47 8.84 14.92
C GLU A 92 3.44 9.00 13.73
N PRO A 93 3.90 10.23 13.44
CA PRO A 93 4.90 10.45 12.41
C PRO A 93 6.13 9.57 12.65
N PRO A 94 6.72 8.95 11.63
CA PRO A 94 7.86 8.08 11.80
C PRO A 94 9.07 8.86 12.35
N ASP A 95 9.72 8.32 13.38
CA ASP A 95 10.97 8.84 13.93
C ASP A 95 12.19 8.04 13.44
N GLY A 96 11.94 7.05 12.59
CA GLY A 96 12.92 6.17 12.00
C GLY A 96 13.71 6.80 10.84
N ARG A 97 14.71 6.08 10.38
CA ARG A 97 15.53 6.41 9.21
C ARG A 97 15.76 5.15 8.40
N VAL A 98 15.36 5.19 7.16
CA VAL A 98 15.46 4.05 6.22
C VAL A 98 16.33 4.46 5.04
N ASP A 99 17.20 3.57 4.59
CA ASP A 99 17.86 3.73 3.29
C ASP A 99 16.88 3.29 2.18
N LEU A 100 16.38 4.25 1.43
CA LEU A 100 15.43 4.01 0.34
C LEU A 100 16.02 3.08 -0.75
N VAL A 101 17.34 3.09 -0.93
CA VAL A 101 18.02 2.20 -1.89
C VAL A 101 17.88 0.75 -1.46
N ASP A 102 18.06 0.46 -0.18
CA ASP A 102 17.90 -0.90 0.35
C ASP A 102 16.44 -1.34 0.33
N ALA A 103 15.50 -0.44 0.69
CA ALA A 103 14.07 -0.72 0.62
C ALA A 103 13.60 -1.04 -0.82
N VAL A 104 14.07 -0.28 -1.82
CA VAL A 104 13.77 -0.56 -3.24
C VAL A 104 14.37 -1.89 -3.68
N ARG A 105 15.60 -2.18 -3.28
CA ARG A 105 16.27 -3.43 -3.64
C ARG A 105 15.55 -4.65 -3.05
N GLU A 106 15.07 -4.54 -1.82
CA GLU A 106 14.26 -5.58 -1.17
C GLU A 106 12.91 -5.75 -1.86
N ALA A 107 12.22 -4.65 -2.19
CA ALA A 107 10.96 -4.67 -2.91
C ALA A 107 11.08 -5.38 -4.26
N VAL A 108 12.06 -5.01 -5.08
CA VAL A 108 12.31 -5.66 -6.39
C VAL A 108 12.64 -7.15 -6.22
N GLY A 109 13.42 -7.51 -5.20
CA GLY A 109 13.75 -8.91 -4.91
C GLY A 109 12.57 -9.76 -4.41
N SER A 110 11.48 -9.13 -3.95
CA SER A 110 10.27 -9.82 -3.46
C SER A 110 9.16 -9.96 -4.49
N VAL A 111 9.23 -9.22 -5.61
CA VAL A 111 8.27 -9.27 -6.71
C VAL A 111 8.72 -10.32 -7.72
N ASP A 112 7.76 -11.09 -8.25
CA ASP A 112 8.02 -12.02 -9.35
C ASP A 112 8.21 -11.22 -10.65
N VAL A 113 9.45 -11.10 -11.05
CA VAL A 113 9.86 -10.31 -12.23
C VAL A 113 10.31 -11.18 -13.42
N ASP A 114 10.05 -12.50 -13.39
CA ASP A 114 10.57 -13.44 -14.39
C ASP A 114 10.18 -13.06 -15.83
N ASP A 115 9.02 -12.40 -16.01
CA ASP A 115 8.51 -11.96 -17.31
C ASP A 115 8.65 -10.43 -17.55
N ALA A 116 9.46 -9.72 -16.75
CA ALA A 116 9.61 -8.27 -16.85
C ALA A 116 11.07 -7.81 -16.88
N GLU A 117 11.36 -6.83 -17.72
CA GLU A 117 12.64 -6.12 -17.71
C GLU A 117 12.60 -5.01 -16.65
N VAL A 118 13.23 -5.22 -15.50
CA VAL A 118 13.30 -4.24 -14.42
C VAL A 118 14.66 -3.57 -14.39
N THR A 119 14.69 -2.25 -14.52
CA THR A 119 15.91 -1.44 -14.44
C THR A 119 15.81 -0.49 -13.25
N VAL A 120 16.86 -0.45 -12.43
CA VAL A 120 16.88 0.39 -11.22
C VAL A 120 18.13 1.27 -11.20
N GLU A 121 17.94 2.58 -11.26
CA GLU A 121 19.02 3.57 -11.15
C GLU A 121 18.96 4.23 -9.76
N THR A 122 20.02 4.05 -8.97
CA THR A 122 20.09 4.56 -7.60
C THR A 122 21.43 5.21 -7.29
N PRO A 123 21.48 6.18 -6.36
CA PRO A 123 22.72 6.57 -5.71
C PRO A 123 23.28 5.42 -4.85
N SER A 124 24.42 5.62 -4.22
CA SER A 124 25.00 4.63 -3.31
C SER A 124 24.17 4.41 -2.04
N ALA A 125 23.48 5.41 -1.56
CA ALA A 125 22.53 5.41 -0.43
C ALA A 125 21.62 6.64 -0.55
N ALA A 126 20.40 6.55 -0.02
CA ALA A 126 19.43 7.66 0.02
C ALA A 126 18.56 7.54 1.30
N TRP A 127 18.96 8.26 2.33
CA TRP A 127 18.31 8.17 3.64
C TRP A 127 17.05 9.04 3.72
N ILE A 128 15.94 8.45 4.11
CA ILE A 128 14.66 9.11 4.29
C ILE A 128 14.18 8.99 5.74
N ARG A 129 13.33 9.94 6.17
CA ARG A 129 12.59 9.84 7.43
C ARG A 129 11.39 8.93 7.22
N ALA A 130 11.48 7.72 7.71
CA ALA A 130 10.44 6.70 7.61
C ALA A 130 10.72 5.59 8.63
N ASP A 131 9.76 4.70 8.84
CA ASP A 131 9.98 3.40 9.49
C ASP A 131 9.94 2.25 8.46
N ASP A 132 10.15 1.02 8.93
CA ASP A 132 10.25 -0.16 8.07
C ASP A 132 8.96 -0.43 7.26
N SER A 133 7.81 0.14 7.66
CA SER A 133 6.55 -0.03 6.92
C SER A 133 6.54 0.69 5.58
N VAL A 134 7.51 1.59 5.30
CA VAL A 134 7.70 2.21 3.99
C VAL A 134 7.99 1.19 2.89
N ALA A 135 8.50 0.01 3.24
CA ALA A 135 8.71 -1.10 2.30
C ALA A 135 7.40 -1.53 1.62
N PHE A 136 6.26 -1.42 2.32
CA PHE A 136 4.96 -1.82 1.77
C PHE A 136 4.55 -1.00 0.54
N PRO A 137 4.39 0.35 0.58
CA PRO A 137 4.00 1.11 -0.60
C PRO A 137 5.01 1.00 -1.75
N ILE A 138 6.29 0.81 -1.46
CA ILE A 138 7.32 0.60 -2.48
C ILE A 138 7.06 -0.72 -3.20
N ARG A 139 6.88 -1.83 -2.48
CA ARG A 139 6.60 -3.15 -3.05
C ARG A 139 5.31 -3.13 -3.87
N GLU A 140 4.22 -2.54 -3.35
CA GLU A 140 2.95 -2.43 -4.06
C GLU A 140 3.07 -1.71 -5.40
N VAL A 141 3.91 -0.66 -5.48
CA VAL A 141 4.16 0.05 -6.73
C VAL A 141 4.85 -0.86 -7.76
N PHE A 142 5.85 -1.66 -7.34
CA PHE A 142 6.52 -2.62 -8.24
C PHE A 142 5.60 -3.78 -8.63
N GLU A 143 4.84 -4.35 -7.68
CA GLU A 143 3.86 -5.39 -7.97
C GLU A 143 2.82 -4.91 -9.00
N ASN A 144 2.27 -3.71 -8.83
CA ASN A 144 1.33 -3.14 -9.78
C ASN A 144 1.95 -2.93 -11.16
N ALA A 145 3.18 -2.40 -11.22
CA ALA A 145 3.90 -2.15 -12.47
C ALA A 145 4.21 -3.43 -13.27
N VAL A 146 4.32 -4.59 -12.61
CA VAL A 146 4.55 -5.88 -13.24
C VAL A 146 3.24 -6.61 -13.52
N THR A 147 2.35 -6.72 -12.51
CA THR A 147 1.14 -7.55 -12.57
C THR A 147 0.09 -6.98 -13.53
N HIS A 148 -0.10 -5.65 -13.52
CA HIS A 148 -1.08 -4.97 -14.37
C HIS A 148 -0.52 -4.50 -15.71
N ASN A 149 0.65 -4.98 -16.09
CA ASN A 149 1.30 -4.64 -17.35
C ASN A 149 1.01 -5.74 -18.40
N ASP A 150 0.25 -5.39 -19.42
CA ASP A 150 -0.14 -6.29 -20.52
C ASP A 150 0.73 -6.13 -21.79
N ALA A 151 1.81 -5.34 -21.70
CA ALA A 151 2.73 -5.15 -22.82
C ALA A 151 3.42 -6.47 -23.20
N SER A 152 3.68 -6.67 -24.50
CA SER A 152 4.38 -7.84 -25.01
C SER A 152 5.80 -8.03 -24.43
N THR A 153 6.42 -6.94 -24.03
CA THR A 153 7.65 -6.89 -23.22
C THR A 153 7.38 -5.93 -22.08
N ARG A 154 7.16 -6.45 -20.88
CA ARG A 154 6.93 -5.66 -19.68
C ARG A 154 8.22 -4.97 -19.28
N ARG A 155 8.17 -3.66 -19.11
CA ARG A 155 9.31 -2.85 -18.67
C ARG A 155 8.93 -2.03 -17.47
N VAL A 156 9.82 -2.05 -16.48
CA VAL A 156 9.69 -1.23 -15.27
C VAL A 156 11.02 -0.52 -15.03
N GLU A 157 10.98 0.79 -15.02
CA GLU A 157 12.15 1.63 -14.76
C GLU A 157 11.96 2.35 -13.42
N ALA A 158 12.92 2.22 -12.53
CA ALA A 158 12.92 2.89 -11.24
C ALA A 158 14.14 3.78 -11.08
N THR A 159 13.92 5.01 -10.58
CA THR A 159 15.02 5.96 -10.35
C THR A 159 14.84 6.60 -8.97
N ILE A 160 15.93 6.63 -8.18
CA ILE A 160 15.98 7.40 -6.92
C ILE A 160 16.77 8.67 -7.16
N ARG A 161 16.17 9.81 -6.79
CA ARG A 161 16.80 11.14 -6.88
C ARG A 161 16.63 11.91 -5.59
N GLU A 162 17.73 12.48 -5.12
CA GLU A 162 17.73 13.43 -4.01
C GLU A 162 17.62 14.87 -4.57
N ASN A 163 16.70 15.63 -4.01
CA ASN A 163 16.50 17.04 -4.38
C ASN A 163 16.42 17.91 -3.12
N GLY A 164 17.59 18.30 -2.62
CA GLY A 164 17.73 19.12 -1.42
C GLY A 164 17.22 18.40 -0.18
N THR A 165 16.03 18.79 0.31
CA THR A 165 15.42 18.22 1.52
C THR A 165 14.50 17.05 1.27
N THR A 166 14.35 16.62 0.02
CA THR A 166 13.44 15.54 -0.35
C THR A 166 14.13 14.50 -1.22
N THR A 167 13.80 13.23 -1.00
CA THR A 167 14.20 12.09 -1.83
C THR A 167 12.97 11.59 -2.57
N CYS A 168 13.09 11.35 -3.87
CA CYS A 168 12.03 10.87 -4.74
C CYS A 168 12.40 9.52 -5.34
N LEU A 169 11.53 8.53 -5.16
CA LEU A 169 11.49 7.32 -5.95
C LEU A 169 10.48 7.53 -7.08
N GLU A 170 10.93 7.37 -8.32
CA GLU A 170 10.10 7.36 -9.51
C GLU A 170 10.11 5.95 -10.09
N VAL A 171 8.94 5.37 -10.30
CA VAL A 171 8.76 4.06 -10.94
C VAL A 171 7.85 4.26 -12.15
N THR A 172 8.34 3.85 -13.31
CA THR A 172 7.61 3.98 -14.59
C THR A 172 7.47 2.61 -15.23
N ASP A 173 6.28 2.26 -15.65
CA ASP A 173 5.98 1.08 -16.45
C ASP A 173 5.50 1.45 -17.86
N ASN A 174 5.49 0.47 -18.76
CA ASN A 174 4.96 0.60 -20.13
C ASN A 174 3.63 -0.15 -20.32
N GLY A 175 2.85 -0.29 -19.27
CA GLY A 175 1.55 -0.97 -19.27
C GLY A 175 0.41 -0.09 -19.81
N PRO A 176 -0.84 -0.52 -19.61
CA PRO A 176 -2.03 0.15 -20.17
C PRO A 176 -2.40 1.46 -19.44
N GLY A 177 -1.64 1.85 -18.42
CA GLY A 177 -1.95 2.99 -17.56
C GLY A 177 -3.00 2.67 -16.51
N ILE A 178 -3.39 3.67 -15.72
CA ILE A 178 -4.44 3.54 -14.69
C ILE A 178 -5.81 3.91 -15.32
N PRO A 179 -6.83 3.06 -15.20
CA PRO A 179 -8.18 3.35 -15.68
C PRO A 179 -8.75 4.67 -15.15
N GLN A 180 -9.60 5.34 -15.93
CA GLN A 180 -10.10 6.68 -15.59
C GLN A 180 -10.91 6.73 -14.29
N ASP A 181 -11.70 5.70 -14.03
CA ASP A 181 -12.48 5.52 -12.80
C ASP A 181 -11.59 5.36 -11.57
N GLU A 182 -10.48 4.62 -11.66
CA GLU A 182 -9.50 4.49 -10.59
C GLU A 182 -8.74 5.80 -10.35
N ARG A 183 -8.39 6.53 -11.40
CA ARG A 183 -7.78 7.87 -11.27
C ARG A 183 -8.67 8.85 -10.52
N ALA A 184 -9.99 8.76 -10.74
CA ALA A 184 -10.96 9.60 -10.04
C ALA A 184 -10.96 9.33 -8.53
N VAL A 185 -10.83 8.06 -8.12
CA VAL A 185 -10.72 7.66 -6.70
C VAL A 185 -9.46 8.23 -6.05
N LEU A 186 -8.33 8.19 -6.74
CA LEU A 186 -7.05 8.71 -6.22
C LEU A 186 -7.05 10.23 -6.03
N GLN A 187 -7.89 10.95 -6.78
CA GLN A 187 -8.05 12.41 -6.69
C GLN A 187 -9.13 12.84 -5.68
N ALA A 188 -10.03 11.93 -5.31
CA ALA A 188 -11.06 12.21 -4.32
C ALA A 188 -10.46 12.25 -2.90
N GLU A 189 -10.84 13.25 -2.11
CA GLU A 189 -10.48 13.35 -0.69
C GLU A 189 -11.34 12.45 0.21
N GLU A 190 -12.39 11.82 -0.34
CA GLU A 190 -13.35 11.01 0.44
C GLU A 190 -13.17 9.51 0.19
N GLU A 191 -13.18 8.74 1.28
CA GLU A 191 -13.08 7.26 1.31
C GLU A 191 -14.25 6.54 0.61
N THR A 192 -15.31 7.26 0.25
CA THR A 192 -16.54 6.70 -0.33
C THR A 192 -16.40 6.19 -1.78
N ALA A 193 -15.25 6.42 -2.41
CA ALA A 193 -15.02 6.08 -3.82
C ALA A 193 -14.44 4.68 -4.06
N LEU A 194 -14.15 3.89 -3.01
CA LEU A 194 -13.58 2.53 -3.11
C LEU A 194 -14.64 1.52 -3.60
N SER A 195 -15.03 1.58 -4.86
CA SER A 195 -16.04 0.70 -5.45
C SER A 195 -15.47 -0.54 -6.16
N HIS A 196 -14.16 -0.60 -6.40
CA HIS A 196 -13.50 -1.70 -7.11
C HIS A 196 -12.26 -2.18 -6.35
N ALA A 197 -12.00 -3.49 -6.41
CA ALA A 197 -10.88 -4.14 -5.72
C ALA A 197 -9.50 -3.60 -6.13
N SER A 198 -9.31 -3.29 -7.42
CA SER A 198 -8.08 -2.74 -8.00
C SER A 198 -7.71 -1.36 -7.44
N SER A 199 -8.71 -0.53 -7.13
CA SER A 199 -8.50 0.81 -6.57
C SER A 199 -7.93 0.79 -5.14
N ILE A 200 -8.12 -0.31 -4.40
CA ILE A 200 -7.66 -0.43 -3.00
C ILE A 200 -6.14 -0.45 -2.92
N GLY A 201 -5.45 -1.11 -3.86
CA GLY A 201 -3.99 -1.16 -3.89
C GLY A 201 -3.36 0.23 -4.00
N LEU A 202 -3.81 1.02 -4.98
CA LEU A 202 -3.31 2.38 -5.20
C LEU A 202 -3.67 3.33 -4.05
N TRP A 203 -4.87 3.18 -3.48
CA TRP A 203 -5.29 3.93 -2.29
C TRP A 203 -4.40 3.61 -1.08
N LEU A 204 -4.07 2.34 -0.88
CA LEU A 204 -3.15 1.91 0.17
C LEU A 204 -1.74 2.47 -0.01
N VAL A 205 -1.22 2.49 -1.24
CA VAL A 205 0.05 3.15 -1.56
C VAL A 205 0.02 4.60 -1.13
N LYS A 206 -1.06 5.34 -1.48
CA LYS A 206 -1.23 6.75 -1.08
C LYS A 206 -1.27 6.88 0.43
N TRP A 207 -2.15 6.15 1.09
CA TRP A 207 -2.35 6.24 2.53
C TRP A 207 -1.08 5.89 3.31
N MET A 208 -0.41 4.78 2.97
CA MET A 208 0.84 4.37 3.63
C MET A 208 1.99 5.38 3.40
N CYS A 209 2.10 5.91 2.18
CA CYS A 209 3.10 6.94 1.89
C CYS A 209 2.87 8.20 2.74
N GLU A 210 1.62 8.66 2.87
CA GLU A 210 1.23 9.81 3.69
C GLU A 210 1.45 9.55 5.19
N THR A 211 1.18 8.35 5.69
CA THR A 211 1.46 7.95 7.07
C THR A 211 2.97 8.00 7.38
N GLN A 212 3.80 7.71 6.39
CA GLN A 212 5.26 7.86 6.48
C GLN A 212 5.74 9.32 6.30
N GLY A 213 4.84 10.29 6.30
CA GLY A 213 5.17 11.71 6.10
C GLY A 213 5.60 12.04 4.67
N GLY A 214 5.39 11.11 3.73
CA GLY A 214 5.66 11.27 2.32
C GLY A 214 4.47 11.80 1.52
N THR A 215 4.66 11.87 0.21
CA THR A 215 3.58 12.16 -0.75
C THR A 215 3.72 11.27 -1.96
N VAL A 216 2.59 10.91 -2.58
CA VAL A 216 2.58 10.13 -3.83
C VAL A 216 1.87 10.90 -4.93
N ARG A 217 2.35 10.71 -6.16
CA ARG A 217 1.69 11.18 -7.39
C ARG A 217 1.67 10.06 -8.40
N PHE A 218 0.50 9.92 -9.04
CA PHE A 218 0.27 8.99 -10.12
C PHE A 218 0.08 9.80 -11.40
N GLU A 219 0.88 9.52 -12.41
CA GLU A 219 0.73 10.05 -13.76
C GLU A 219 0.54 8.85 -14.69
N ALA A 220 -0.62 8.79 -15.34
CA ALA A 220 -0.98 7.69 -16.22
C ALA A 220 -1.41 8.23 -17.57
N GLY A 221 -0.94 7.58 -18.62
CA GLY A 221 -1.23 7.87 -20.03
C GLY A 221 -1.46 6.58 -20.80
N ASP A 222 -1.55 6.71 -22.11
CA ASP A 222 -1.72 5.56 -23.01
C ASP A 222 -0.42 4.73 -23.17
N ASP A 223 0.71 5.28 -22.72
CA ASP A 223 2.05 4.67 -22.84
C ASP A 223 2.56 4.08 -21.51
N GLY A 224 1.70 4.02 -20.46
CA GLY A 224 2.06 3.47 -19.15
C GLY A 224 1.72 4.36 -17.96
N THR A 225 2.27 3.97 -16.81
CA THR A 225 2.10 4.69 -15.54
C THR A 225 3.44 5.14 -14.99
N THR A 226 3.47 6.34 -14.42
CA THR A 226 4.59 6.80 -13.58
C THR A 226 4.08 7.11 -12.18
N VAL A 227 4.66 6.45 -11.18
CA VAL A 227 4.39 6.67 -9.75
C VAL A 227 5.59 7.36 -9.13
N ARG A 228 5.36 8.48 -8.44
CA ARG A 228 6.41 9.22 -7.71
C ARG A 228 6.11 9.24 -6.22
N LEU A 229 6.94 8.57 -5.44
CA LEU A 229 6.94 8.61 -3.98
C LEU A 229 8.00 9.62 -3.52
N ARG A 230 7.61 10.57 -2.66
CA ARG A 230 8.53 11.59 -2.13
C ARG A 230 8.53 11.56 -0.62
N PHE A 231 9.71 11.59 -0.03
CA PHE A 231 9.93 11.57 1.40
C PHE A 231 10.89 12.68 1.82
N GLU A 232 10.88 13.05 3.10
CA GLU A 232 11.86 13.95 3.68
C GLU A 232 13.22 13.24 3.73
N SER A 233 14.26 13.88 3.14
CA SER A 233 15.63 13.39 3.22
C SER A 233 16.18 13.54 4.63
N THR A 234 16.96 12.57 5.08
CA THR A 234 17.66 12.63 6.38
C THR A 234 19.11 12.16 6.24
N THR A 235 19.86 12.19 7.31
CA THR A 235 21.22 11.65 7.36
C THR A 235 21.22 10.22 7.87
N PRO A 236 22.22 9.39 7.52
CA PRO A 236 22.34 8.05 8.07
C PRO A 236 22.31 8.04 9.61
N PRO A 237 21.84 6.98 10.24
CA PRO A 237 21.91 6.85 11.69
C PRO A 237 23.36 6.93 12.16
N ALA A 238 23.59 7.60 13.30
CA ALA A 238 24.93 7.67 13.87
C ALA A 238 25.44 6.25 14.16
N THR A 239 26.59 5.89 13.62
CA THR A 239 27.22 4.62 13.95
C THR A 239 27.50 4.59 15.46
N PRO A 240 27.03 3.58 16.20
CA PRO A 240 27.32 3.49 17.63
C PRO A 240 28.84 3.41 17.79
N THR A 241 29.42 4.42 18.44
CA THR A 241 30.84 4.40 18.83
C THR A 241 31.02 3.25 19.83
N ARG A 242 31.82 2.25 19.45
CA ARG A 242 32.23 1.13 20.33
C ARG A 242 33.18 1.60 21.40
#